data_72e42299a9ecd5b52e955b8a95983086
#
_entry.id   72e42299a9ecd5b52e955b8a95983086
#
_cell.length_a   1.000
_cell.length_b   1.000
_cell.length_c   1.000
_cell.angle_alpha   90.00
_cell.angle_beta   90.00
_cell.angle_gamma   90.00
#
_symmetry.space_group_name_H-M   'P 1'
#
loop_
_entity.id
_entity.type
_entity.pdbx_description
1 polymer ?
#
loop_
_entity_poly.entity_id
_entity_poly.type
_entity_poly.pdbx_seq_one_letter_code
_entity_poly.pdbx_strand_id
1 'polypeptide(L)'
;MQPKAIIEHLDAGLPWPADGGGSIHSVGDAYATALAVASIRQARGELQTGYKIGFTNKTIWPKYNVQAPVWGAIWDSTLRLCDGNGEGRLNLNTLCQPRIEPEIVFGFSHTPAAGADANDIFDAIEWVAVGFEIVQSHMKDWKFEAPQAVADGSLHGQLLVGNKISINELAATAGELDALLAQSTCQLFRGDALVDHGNGSDVLGSPFR
;
A
#
# COMPACT_ATOMS: atom_id res chain seq x y z
N MET A 1 -13.02 -13.00 11.75
CA MET A 1 -14.22 -12.44 11.07
C MET A 1 -14.39 -13.12 9.72
N GLN A 2 -15.62 -13.30 9.24
CA GLN A 2 -15.85 -13.95 7.93
C GLN A 2 -15.59 -12.95 6.79
N PRO A 3 -15.08 -13.38 5.63
CA PRO A 3 -14.75 -12.51 4.50
C PRO A 3 -15.88 -11.60 4.05
N LYS A 4 -17.12 -12.10 4.05
CA LYS A 4 -18.30 -11.30 3.71
C LYS A 4 -18.52 -10.14 4.69
N ALA A 5 -18.36 -10.37 5.98
CA ALA A 5 -18.49 -9.33 7.00
C ALA A 5 -17.37 -8.29 6.89
N ILE A 6 -16.14 -8.69 6.50
CA ILE A 6 -15.04 -7.75 6.24
C ILE A 6 -15.44 -6.80 5.10
N ILE A 7 -15.97 -7.32 4.00
CA ILE A 7 -16.44 -6.49 2.87
C ILE A 7 -17.57 -5.54 3.30
N GLU A 8 -18.53 -5.99 4.09
CA GLU A 8 -19.63 -5.15 4.56
C GLU A 8 -19.12 -3.97 5.41
N HIS A 9 -18.13 -4.20 6.27
CA HIS A 9 -17.51 -3.14 7.06
C HIS A 9 -16.68 -2.20 6.20
N LEU A 10 -15.92 -2.74 5.23
CA LEU A 10 -15.12 -1.98 4.29
C LEU A 10 -16.00 -1.06 3.43
N ASP A 11 -17.09 -1.57 2.86
CA ASP A 11 -18.02 -0.80 2.04
C ASP A 11 -18.72 0.31 2.85
N ALA A 12 -18.98 0.06 4.12
CA ALA A 12 -19.65 1.00 5.02
C ALA A 12 -18.69 1.99 5.73
N GLY A 13 -17.38 1.78 5.64
CA GLY A 13 -16.38 2.58 6.39
C GLY A 13 -16.55 2.45 7.92
N LEU A 14 -17.01 1.29 8.40
CA LEU A 14 -17.32 1.08 9.80
C LEU A 14 -16.27 0.20 10.49
N PRO A 15 -15.91 0.50 11.75
CA PRO A 15 -14.98 -0.33 12.50
C PRO A 15 -15.53 -1.75 12.68
N TRP A 16 -14.62 -2.73 12.78
CA TRP A 16 -15.00 -4.09 13.14
C TRP A 16 -15.56 -4.15 14.56
N PRO A 17 -16.45 -5.10 14.87
CA PRO A 17 -16.84 -5.39 16.24
C PRO A 17 -15.60 -5.67 17.11
N ALA A 18 -15.72 -5.42 18.41
CA ALA A 18 -14.58 -5.55 19.34
C ALA A 18 -13.90 -6.93 19.33
N ASP A 19 -14.67 -7.98 19.00
CA ASP A 19 -14.21 -9.37 18.84
C ASP A 19 -13.98 -9.78 17.37
N GLY A 20 -14.19 -8.86 16.42
CA GLY A 20 -14.21 -9.14 14.98
C GLY A 20 -12.90 -9.71 14.42
N GLY A 21 -11.78 -9.34 15.01
CA GLY A 21 -10.46 -9.87 14.67
C GLY A 21 -10.05 -11.13 15.44
N GLY A 22 -10.81 -11.55 16.45
CA GLY A 22 -10.42 -12.57 17.44
C GLY A 22 -10.24 -13.99 16.89
N SER A 23 -10.64 -14.26 15.65
CA SER A 23 -10.46 -15.57 14.98
C SER A 23 -9.29 -15.59 13.99
N ILE A 24 -8.53 -14.51 13.86
CA ILE A 24 -7.43 -14.38 12.91
C ILE A 24 -6.14 -14.35 13.72
N HIS A 25 -5.50 -15.50 13.87
CA HIS A 25 -4.39 -15.69 14.80
C HIS A 25 -3.02 -15.78 14.13
N SER A 26 -2.98 -16.05 12.83
CA SER A 26 -1.73 -16.15 12.08
C SER A 26 -1.76 -15.31 10.81
N VAL A 27 -0.59 -14.92 10.33
CA VAL A 27 -0.43 -14.22 9.05
C VAL A 27 -0.91 -15.10 7.88
N GLY A 28 -0.72 -16.43 7.97
CA GLY A 28 -1.21 -17.39 6.96
C GLY A 28 -2.74 -17.38 6.87
N ASP A 29 -3.44 -17.49 8.01
CA ASP A 29 -4.92 -17.42 8.05
C ASP A 29 -5.43 -16.06 7.57
N ALA A 30 -4.68 -14.99 7.90
CA ALA A 30 -5.01 -13.64 7.46
C ALA A 30 -4.94 -13.49 5.93
N TYR A 31 -3.90 -14.02 5.30
CA TYR A 31 -3.82 -14.04 3.83
C TYR A 31 -4.90 -14.92 3.19
N ALA A 32 -5.21 -16.08 3.76
CA ALA A 32 -6.34 -16.90 3.28
C ALA A 32 -7.66 -16.10 3.33
N THR A 33 -7.87 -15.33 4.41
CA THR A 33 -9.02 -14.44 4.55
C THR A 33 -8.99 -13.29 3.53
N ALA A 34 -7.85 -12.61 3.35
CA ALA A 34 -7.68 -11.54 2.39
C ALA A 34 -7.91 -12.01 0.94
N LEU A 35 -7.44 -13.21 0.57
CA LEU A 35 -7.70 -13.81 -0.74
C LEU A 35 -9.19 -14.15 -0.94
N ALA A 36 -9.88 -14.61 0.11
CA ALA A 36 -11.33 -14.82 0.04
C ALA A 36 -12.09 -13.49 -0.13
N VAL A 37 -11.66 -12.42 0.56
CA VAL A 37 -12.18 -11.05 0.34
C VAL A 37 -11.92 -10.60 -1.10
N ALA A 38 -10.71 -10.82 -1.63
CA ALA A 38 -10.36 -10.49 -3.01
C ALA A 38 -11.28 -11.22 -4.02
N SER A 39 -11.58 -12.50 -3.79
CA SER A 39 -12.51 -13.25 -4.63
C SER A 39 -13.93 -12.65 -4.64
N ILE A 40 -14.40 -12.13 -3.50
CA ILE A 40 -15.69 -11.44 -3.43
C ILE A 40 -15.64 -10.13 -4.23
N ARG A 41 -14.56 -9.35 -4.13
CA ARG A 41 -14.38 -8.10 -4.90
C ARG A 41 -14.37 -8.37 -6.40
N GLN A 42 -13.64 -9.39 -6.84
CA GLN A 42 -13.61 -9.82 -8.25
C GLN A 42 -15.00 -10.26 -8.74
N ALA A 43 -15.75 -11.00 -7.92
CA ALA A 43 -17.11 -11.41 -8.25
C ALA A 43 -18.09 -10.22 -8.38
N ARG A 44 -17.78 -9.08 -7.75
CA ARG A 44 -18.52 -7.81 -7.93
C ARG A 44 -18.09 -7.00 -9.17
N GLY A 45 -17.08 -7.48 -9.89
CA GLY A 45 -16.54 -6.83 -11.10
C GLY A 45 -15.38 -5.86 -10.84
N GLU A 46 -14.83 -5.81 -9.63
CA GLU A 46 -13.62 -5.02 -9.34
C GLU A 46 -12.39 -5.71 -9.92
N LEU A 47 -11.48 -4.92 -10.51
CA LEU A 47 -10.25 -5.42 -11.10
C LEU A 47 -9.07 -5.11 -10.19
N GLN A 48 -8.30 -6.14 -9.85
CA GLN A 48 -7.03 -5.94 -9.17
C GLN A 48 -6.02 -5.32 -10.15
N THR A 49 -5.48 -4.15 -9.79
CA THR A 49 -4.57 -3.37 -10.63
C THR A 49 -3.13 -3.40 -10.15
N GLY A 50 -2.89 -3.88 -8.95
CA GLY A 50 -1.54 -3.93 -8.37
C GLY A 50 -1.54 -4.41 -6.93
N TYR A 51 -0.41 -4.14 -6.27
CA TYR A 51 -0.18 -4.45 -4.87
C TYR A 51 0.44 -3.26 -4.14
N LYS A 52 0.16 -3.15 -2.84
CA LYS A 52 0.90 -2.30 -1.91
C LYS A 52 1.73 -3.18 -0.99
N ILE A 53 2.84 -2.65 -0.48
CA ILE A 53 3.70 -3.31 0.50
C ILE A 53 3.70 -2.47 1.76
N GLY A 54 3.27 -3.04 2.88
CA GLY A 54 3.23 -2.39 4.18
C GLY A 54 4.33 -2.90 5.12
N PHE A 55 4.52 -2.19 6.24
CA PHE A 55 5.55 -2.47 7.24
C PHE A 55 6.96 -2.49 6.66
N THR A 56 7.26 -1.59 5.73
CA THR A 56 8.57 -1.47 5.11
C THR A 56 9.58 -0.75 6.01
N ASN A 57 9.12 0.08 6.95
CA ASN A 57 9.98 0.70 7.95
C ASN A 57 10.16 -0.23 9.16
N LYS A 58 11.37 -0.79 9.31
CA LYS A 58 11.68 -1.75 10.39
C LYS A 58 11.59 -1.14 11.80
N THR A 59 11.63 0.18 11.95
CA THR A 59 11.57 0.84 13.26
C THR A 59 10.22 0.63 13.97
N ILE A 60 9.14 0.39 13.19
CA ILE A 60 7.81 0.16 13.73
C ILE A 60 7.51 -1.33 14.01
N TRP A 61 8.38 -2.25 13.59
CA TRP A 61 8.16 -3.69 13.74
C TRP A 61 7.92 -4.14 15.19
N PRO A 62 8.69 -3.66 16.19
CA PRO A 62 8.45 -4.05 17.58
C PRO A 62 7.07 -3.62 18.09
N LYS A 63 6.55 -2.48 17.62
CA LYS A 63 5.25 -1.94 18.03
C LYS A 63 4.08 -2.82 17.60
N TYR A 64 4.18 -3.45 16.41
CA TYR A 64 3.11 -4.25 15.80
C TYR A 64 3.43 -5.75 15.80
N ASN A 65 4.53 -6.17 16.47
CA ASN A 65 5.01 -7.55 16.51
C ASN A 65 5.13 -8.15 15.09
N VAL A 66 5.69 -7.36 14.16
CA VAL A 66 5.90 -7.74 12.75
C VAL A 66 7.34 -8.19 12.58
N GLN A 67 7.59 -9.15 11.70
CA GLN A 67 8.93 -9.67 11.39
C GLN A 67 9.25 -9.64 9.89
N ALA A 68 8.28 -9.26 9.07
CA ALA A 68 8.42 -9.16 7.62
C ALA A 68 7.43 -8.12 7.07
N PRO A 69 7.69 -7.53 5.90
CA PRO A 69 6.70 -6.75 5.18
C PRO A 69 5.45 -7.57 4.88
N VAL A 70 4.33 -6.88 4.73
CA VAL A 70 3.05 -7.48 4.30
C VAL A 70 2.60 -6.82 3.01
N TRP A 71 1.76 -7.51 2.25
CA TRP A 71 1.21 -6.97 1.01
C TRP A 71 -0.31 -6.98 1.01
N GLY A 72 -0.89 -6.08 0.22
CA GLY A 72 -2.33 -6.02 -0.03
C GLY A 72 -2.62 -5.69 -1.48
N ALA A 73 -3.80 -6.05 -1.96
CA ALA A 73 -4.24 -5.77 -3.32
C ALA A 73 -4.70 -4.32 -3.48
N ILE A 74 -4.32 -3.69 -4.58
CA ILE A 74 -4.86 -2.41 -5.07
C ILE A 74 -5.92 -2.72 -6.12
N TRP A 75 -7.03 -2.00 -6.07
CA TRP A 75 -8.19 -2.21 -6.94
C TRP A 75 -8.44 -0.99 -7.83
N ASP A 76 -9.00 -1.19 -9.02
CA ASP A 76 -9.42 -0.10 -9.92
C ASP A 76 -10.39 0.86 -9.23
N SER A 77 -11.24 0.34 -8.36
CA SER A 77 -12.20 1.12 -7.55
C SER A 77 -11.51 2.03 -6.51
N THR A 78 -10.29 1.70 -6.07
CA THR A 78 -9.52 2.46 -5.05
C THR A 78 -8.34 3.24 -5.61
N LEU A 79 -8.00 3.04 -6.90
CA LEU A 79 -6.91 3.74 -7.58
C LEU A 79 -7.41 5.03 -8.22
N ARG A 80 -6.66 6.11 -8.02
CA ARG A 80 -6.86 7.41 -8.66
C ARG A 80 -5.55 7.92 -9.22
N LEU A 81 -5.63 8.66 -10.31
CA LEU A 81 -4.49 9.37 -10.89
C LEU A 81 -4.66 10.87 -10.63
N CYS A 82 -3.57 11.57 -10.33
CA CYS A 82 -3.54 13.02 -10.36
C CYS A 82 -3.83 13.55 -11.77
N ASP A 83 -4.29 14.78 -11.85
CA ASP A 83 -4.36 15.51 -13.11
C ASP A 83 -2.96 15.93 -13.60
N GLY A 84 -2.90 16.55 -14.78
CA GLY A 84 -1.62 16.97 -15.38
C GLY A 84 -0.82 18.02 -14.57
N ASN A 85 -1.43 18.62 -13.54
CA ASN A 85 -0.77 19.55 -12.61
C ASN A 85 -0.25 18.86 -11.34
N GLY A 86 -0.44 17.54 -11.22
CA GLY A 86 -0.09 16.78 -10.01
C GLY A 86 -1.10 16.95 -8.88
N GLU A 87 -2.30 17.46 -9.17
CA GLU A 87 -3.37 17.60 -8.19
C GLU A 87 -4.31 16.39 -8.22
N GLY A 88 -4.82 16.02 -7.06
CA GLY A 88 -5.81 14.96 -6.95
C GLY A 88 -6.77 15.18 -5.79
N ARG A 89 -7.97 14.57 -5.91
CA ARG A 89 -9.01 14.66 -4.89
C ARG A 89 -9.49 13.25 -4.53
N LEU A 90 -9.59 13.00 -3.23
CA LEU A 90 -10.07 11.75 -2.68
C LEU A 90 -11.28 12.00 -1.79
N ASN A 91 -12.25 11.07 -1.83
CA ASN A 91 -13.38 11.10 -0.92
C ASN A 91 -13.10 10.17 0.26
N LEU A 92 -13.04 10.73 1.47
CA LEU A 92 -12.74 9.99 2.69
C LEU A 92 -13.99 9.48 3.43
N ASN A 93 -15.20 9.79 2.95
CA ASN A 93 -16.44 9.51 3.69
C ASN A 93 -16.72 8.01 3.90
N THR A 94 -16.15 7.16 3.06
CA THR A 94 -16.29 5.69 3.14
C THR A 94 -15.08 5.01 3.75
N LEU A 95 -14.13 5.77 4.28
CA LEU A 95 -12.92 5.23 4.89
C LEU A 95 -13.02 5.22 6.41
N CYS A 96 -12.57 4.13 7.01
CA CYS A 96 -12.55 3.95 8.47
C CYS A 96 -11.23 4.47 9.04
N GLN A 97 -11.29 5.53 9.86
CA GLN A 97 -10.12 6.12 10.55
C GLN A 97 -8.94 6.43 9.59
N PRO A 98 -9.13 7.16 8.47
CA PRO A 98 -8.11 7.30 7.42
C PRO A 98 -6.84 8.02 7.90
N ARG A 99 -5.68 7.60 7.37
CA ARG A 99 -4.39 8.28 7.51
C ARG A 99 -3.74 8.37 6.13
N ILE A 100 -2.82 9.32 5.95
CA ILE A 100 -2.09 9.55 4.71
C ILE A 100 -0.65 9.06 4.85
N GLU A 101 -0.17 8.35 3.82
CA GLU A 101 1.21 7.86 3.70
C GLU A 101 1.77 8.26 2.33
N PRO A 102 2.88 9.03 2.26
CA PRO A 102 3.61 9.23 1.01
C PRO A 102 4.26 7.93 0.55
N GLU A 103 4.17 7.64 -0.76
CA GLU A 103 4.62 6.37 -1.34
C GLU A 103 5.45 6.58 -2.61
N ILE A 104 6.33 5.62 -2.89
CA ILE A 104 6.91 5.44 -4.23
C ILE A 104 6.09 4.38 -4.95
N VAL A 105 5.58 4.73 -6.11
CA VAL A 105 4.74 3.86 -6.94
C VAL A 105 5.50 3.45 -8.19
N PHE A 106 5.60 2.15 -8.43
CA PHE A 106 6.17 1.57 -9.64
C PHE A 106 5.05 1.14 -10.59
N GLY A 107 5.10 1.60 -11.83
CA GLY A 107 4.25 1.11 -12.90
C GLY A 107 5.00 0.12 -13.78
N PHE A 108 4.42 -1.05 -13.97
CA PHE A 108 5.03 -2.15 -14.74
C PHE A 108 4.43 -2.22 -16.14
N SER A 109 5.27 -2.42 -17.16
CA SER A 109 4.86 -2.72 -18.52
C SER A 109 4.34 -4.16 -18.65
N HIS A 110 4.85 -5.06 -17.83
CA HIS A 110 4.44 -6.46 -17.74
C HIS A 110 4.72 -7.01 -16.34
N THR A 111 4.05 -8.09 -15.97
CA THR A 111 4.27 -8.75 -14.68
C THR A 111 5.63 -9.46 -14.68
N PRO A 112 6.54 -9.16 -13.74
CA PRO A 112 7.78 -9.90 -13.57
C PRO A 112 7.53 -11.39 -13.30
N ALA A 113 8.42 -12.26 -13.75
CA ALA A 113 8.33 -13.69 -13.49
C ALA A 113 8.52 -14.01 -12.00
N ALA A 114 7.96 -15.12 -11.55
CA ALA A 114 8.22 -15.60 -10.19
C ALA A 114 9.72 -15.90 -10.01
N GLY A 115 10.34 -15.29 -9.00
CA GLY A 115 11.78 -15.39 -8.76
C GLY A 115 12.64 -14.46 -9.61
N ALA A 116 12.02 -13.46 -10.28
CA ALA A 116 12.73 -12.39 -10.99
C ALA A 116 13.79 -11.74 -10.09
N ASP A 117 14.96 -11.48 -10.63
CA ASP A 117 16.00 -10.73 -9.94
C ASP A 117 15.79 -9.20 -10.08
N ALA A 118 16.69 -8.40 -9.50
CA ALA A 118 16.58 -6.95 -9.54
C ALA A 118 16.65 -6.37 -10.96
N ASN A 119 17.38 -6.99 -11.88
CA ASN A 119 17.46 -6.53 -13.26
C ASN A 119 16.18 -6.87 -14.02
N ASP A 120 15.64 -8.08 -13.83
CA ASP A 120 14.35 -8.48 -14.41
C ASP A 120 13.22 -7.56 -13.96
N ILE A 121 13.22 -7.17 -12.65
CA ILE A 121 12.24 -6.23 -12.12
C ILE A 121 12.43 -4.84 -12.71
N PHE A 122 13.68 -4.35 -12.80
CA PHE A 122 14.01 -3.06 -13.41
C PHE A 122 13.53 -2.99 -14.88
N ASP A 123 13.79 -4.02 -15.65
CA ASP A 123 13.39 -4.12 -17.07
C ASP A 123 11.85 -4.15 -17.24
N ALA A 124 11.13 -4.61 -16.24
CA ALA A 124 9.67 -4.59 -16.23
C ALA A 124 9.06 -3.25 -15.84
N ILE A 125 9.80 -2.34 -15.17
CA ILE A 125 9.31 -1.03 -14.77
C ILE A 125 9.22 -0.12 -16.00
N GLU A 126 8.06 0.49 -16.20
CA GLU A 126 7.83 1.50 -17.24
C GLU A 126 8.00 2.92 -16.70
N TRP A 127 7.50 3.16 -15.50
CA TRP A 127 7.55 4.47 -14.86
C TRP A 127 7.58 4.36 -13.33
N VAL A 128 8.03 5.44 -12.70
CA VAL A 128 7.97 5.65 -11.25
C VAL A 128 7.17 6.92 -10.98
N ALA A 129 6.44 6.95 -9.88
CA ALA A 129 5.73 8.15 -9.44
C ALA A 129 5.79 8.27 -7.91
N VAL A 130 5.69 9.49 -7.41
CA VAL A 130 5.30 9.73 -6.02
C VAL A 130 3.78 9.58 -5.93
N GLY A 131 3.29 8.96 -4.87
CA GLY A 131 1.87 8.80 -4.62
C GLY A 131 1.52 9.05 -3.16
N PHE A 132 0.21 9.01 -2.88
CA PHE A 132 -0.31 8.98 -1.52
C PHE A 132 -1.19 7.76 -1.36
N GLU A 133 -0.84 6.87 -0.44
CA GLU A 133 -1.79 5.90 0.06
C GLU A 133 -2.62 6.54 1.17
N ILE A 134 -3.92 6.43 1.07
CA ILE A 134 -4.80 6.66 2.21
C ILE A 134 -5.06 5.29 2.83
N VAL A 135 -4.34 5.01 3.89
CA VAL A 135 -4.54 3.80 4.67
C VAL A 135 -5.71 3.98 5.62
N GLN A 136 -6.37 2.88 5.97
CA GLN A 136 -7.47 2.85 6.90
C GLN A 136 -7.34 1.69 7.86
N SER A 137 -7.99 1.78 9.01
CA SER A 137 -8.07 0.67 9.94
C SER A 137 -9.49 0.49 10.43
N HIS A 138 -10.02 -0.71 10.24
CA HIS A 138 -11.31 -1.11 10.82
C HIS A 138 -11.16 -1.58 12.28
N MET A 139 -9.94 -1.70 12.80
CA MET A 139 -9.67 -1.93 14.21
C MET A 139 -9.65 -0.60 14.94
N LYS A 140 -10.40 -0.54 16.05
CA LYS A 140 -10.60 0.67 16.85
C LYS A 140 -9.26 1.28 17.30
N ASP A 141 -9.12 2.59 17.13
CA ASP A 141 -7.98 3.39 17.57
C ASP A 141 -6.64 2.92 16.98
N TRP A 142 -6.67 2.24 15.82
CA TRP A 142 -5.48 1.66 15.17
C TRP A 142 -4.74 0.64 16.06
N LYS A 143 -5.48 -0.07 16.92
CA LYS A 143 -4.94 -1.11 17.80
C LYS A 143 -5.19 -2.47 17.18
N PHE A 144 -4.16 -3.03 16.57
CA PHE A 144 -4.21 -4.32 15.88
C PHE A 144 -2.85 -5.04 15.97
N GLU A 145 -2.88 -6.32 15.68
CA GLU A 145 -1.70 -7.14 15.40
C GLU A 145 -1.58 -7.37 13.89
N ALA A 146 -0.41 -7.81 13.43
CA ALA A 146 -0.13 -8.02 11.99
C ALA A 146 -1.18 -8.88 11.26
N PRO A 147 -1.68 -10.00 11.81
CA PRO A 147 -2.71 -10.80 11.14
C PRO A 147 -4.00 -10.02 10.87
N GLN A 148 -4.42 -9.16 11.80
CA GLN A 148 -5.62 -8.36 11.62
C GLN A 148 -5.42 -7.32 10.51
N ALA A 149 -4.25 -6.66 10.47
CA ALA A 149 -3.91 -5.71 9.41
C ALA A 149 -3.93 -6.38 8.02
N VAL A 150 -3.35 -7.59 7.90
CA VAL A 150 -3.34 -8.35 6.64
C VAL A 150 -4.77 -8.70 6.20
N ALA A 151 -5.59 -9.20 7.11
CA ALA A 151 -6.99 -9.56 6.80
C ALA A 151 -7.85 -8.35 6.43
N ASP A 152 -7.48 -7.16 6.91
CA ASP A 152 -8.06 -5.85 6.56
C ASP A 152 -7.46 -5.27 5.25
N GLY A 153 -7.04 -6.14 4.34
CA GLY A 153 -6.46 -5.74 3.05
C GLY A 153 -5.11 -5.05 3.18
N SER A 154 -4.34 -5.35 4.22
CA SER A 154 -3.10 -4.66 4.60
C SER A 154 -3.31 -3.15 4.80
N LEU A 155 -4.48 -2.80 5.37
CA LEU A 155 -4.91 -1.44 5.70
C LEU A 155 -5.13 -0.53 4.48
N HIS A 156 -5.21 -1.09 3.27
CA HIS A 156 -5.44 -0.31 2.06
C HIS A 156 -6.81 0.38 2.08
N GLY A 157 -6.84 1.67 1.79
CA GLY A 157 -8.06 2.44 1.56
C GLY A 157 -8.13 2.95 0.13
N GLN A 158 -7.30 3.91 -0.23
CA GLN A 158 -7.20 4.47 -1.58
C GLN A 158 -5.74 4.77 -1.93
N LEU A 159 -5.40 4.75 -3.22
CA LEU A 159 -4.10 5.17 -3.73
C LEU A 159 -4.31 6.29 -4.76
N LEU A 160 -3.65 7.43 -4.52
CA LEU A 160 -3.53 8.53 -5.47
C LEU A 160 -2.12 8.52 -6.06
N VAL A 161 -2.00 8.30 -7.36
CA VAL A 161 -0.72 8.28 -8.08
C VAL A 161 -0.48 9.64 -8.71
N GLY A 162 0.68 10.22 -8.44
CA GLY A 162 1.14 11.49 -8.99
C GLY A 162 1.61 11.38 -10.45
N ASN A 163 2.34 12.40 -10.88
CA ASN A 163 2.89 12.43 -12.23
C ASN A 163 3.91 11.31 -12.44
N LYS A 164 3.73 10.58 -13.51
CA LYS A 164 4.62 9.47 -13.91
C LYS A 164 5.90 10.02 -14.52
N ILE A 165 7.03 9.47 -14.11
CA ILE A 165 8.35 9.74 -14.68
C ILE A 165 8.82 8.44 -15.34
N SER A 166 9.20 8.49 -16.62
CA SER A 166 9.70 7.30 -17.32
C SER A 166 10.94 6.74 -16.61
N ILE A 167 11.04 5.42 -16.52
CA ILE A 167 12.23 4.78 -15.93
C ILE A 167 13.52 5.22 -16.62
N ASN A 168 13.49 5.41 -17.93
CA ASN A 168 14.64 5.85 -18.71
C ASN A 168 15.12 7.29 -18.42
N GLU A 169 14.27 8.10 -17.77
CA GLU A 169 14.64 9.44 -17.30
C GLU A 169 15.26 9.41 -15.91
N LEU A 170 15.07 8.31 -15.15
CA LEU A 170 15.52 8.17 -13.77
C LEU A 170 16.82 7.40 -13.63
N ALA A 171 16.97 6.29 -14.33
CA ALA A 171 18.10 5.39 -14.21
C ALA A 171 18.30 4.55 -15.48
N ALA A 172 19.55 4.18 -15.76
CA ALA A 172 19.89 3.27 -16.83
C ALA A 172 20.06 1.80 -16.36
N THR A 173 20.13 1.58 -15.06
CA THR A 173 20.33 0.26 -14.45
C THR A 173 19.56 0.12 -13.13
N ALA A 174 19.32 -1.13 -12.74
CA ALA A 174 18.74 -1.48 -11.42
C ALA A 174 19.53 -0.87 -10.24
N GLY A 175 20.88 -0.91 -10.33
CA GLY A 175 21.74 -0.35 -9.30
C GLY A 175 21.67 1.17 -9.19
N GLU A 176 21.53 1.87 -10.29
CA GLU A 176 21.32 3.33 -10.29
C GLU A 176 19.96 3.70 -9.70
N LEU A 177 18.90 2.95 -10.06
CA LEU A 177 17.58 3.17 -9.47
C LEU A 177 17.58 2.92 -7.97
N ASP A 178 18.18 1.82 -7.51
CA ASP A 178 18.32 1.48 -6.08
C ASP A 178 19.01 2.61 -5.32
N ALA A 179 20.14 3.11 -5.84
CA ALA A 179 20.90 4.20 -5.22
C ALA A 179 20.13 5.52 -5.21
N LEU A 180 19.45 5.87 -6.32
CA LEU A 180 18.64 7.08 -6.43
C LEU A 180 17.50 7.06 -5.40
N LEU A 181 16.74 5.97 -5.34
CA LEU A 181 15.60 5.85 -4.44
C LEU A 181 16.03 5.78 -2.96
N ALA A 182 17.12 5.08 -2.65
CA ALA A 182 17.66 5.05 -1.28
C ALA A 182 18.05 6.44 -0.75
N GLN A 183 18.54 7.33 -1.62
CA GLN A 183 18.96 8.69 -1.28
C GLN A 183 17.83 9.73 -1.39
N SER A 184 16.66 9.33 -1.88
CA SER A 184 15.52 10.24 -2.01
C SER A 184 15.05 10.72 -0.62
N THR A 185 14.50 11.93 -0.58
CA THR A 185 13.88 12.49 0.62
C THR A 185 12.45 12.90 0.32
N CYS A 186 11.59 12.78 1.31
CA CYS A 186 10.19 13.19 1.23
C CYS A 186 9.87 14.19 2.34
N GLN A 187 9.08 15.20 2.01
CA GLN A 187 8.52 16.13 2.99
C GLN A 187 7.01 16.22 2.76
N LEU A 188 6.24 16.06 3.82
CA LEU A 188 4.79 16.15 3.80
C LEU A 188 4.36 17.49 4.39
N PHE A 189 3.56 18.24 3.65
CA PHE A 189 3.03 19.52 4.09
C PHE A 189 1.51 19.48 4.20
N ARG A 190 0.98 20.25 5.15
CA ARG A 190 -0.44 20.59 5.25
C ARG A 190 -0.58 22.10 5.09
N GLY A 191 -0.97 22.58 3.90
CA GLY A 191 -0.76 23.95 3.49
C GLY A 191 0.74 24.27 3.51
N ASP A 192 1.16 25.33 4.20
CA ASP A 192 2.57 25.73 4.32
C ASP A 192 3.30 25.08 5.50
N ALA A 193 2.61 24.29 6.32
CA ALA A 193 3.20 23.67 7.50
C ALA A 193 3.80 22.30 7.18
N LEU A 194 5.11 22.15 7.37
CA LEU A 194 5.76 20.82 7.36
C LEU A 194 5.21 19.99 8.51
N VAL A 195 4.60 18.83 8.19
CA VAL A 195 3.98 17.93 9.18
C VAL A 195 4.76 16.64 9.38
N ASP A 196 5.52 16.20 8.36
CA ASP A 196 6.36 15.01 8.46
C ASP A 196 7.46 15.03 7.39
N HIS A 197 8.47 14.16 7.54
CA HIS A 197 9.54 13.93 6.57
C HIS A 197 10.04 12.50 6.66
N GLY A 198 10.63 12.00 5.58
CA GLY A 198 11.20 10.65 5.51
C GLY A 198 12.28 10.55 4.44
N ASN A 199 12.95 9.40 4.42
CA ASN A 199 14.01 9.08 3.47
C ASN A 199 13.67 7.78 2.76
N GLY A 200 14.09 7.63 1.52
CA GLY A 200 13.92 6.38 0.78
C GLY A 200 14.59 5.19 1.46
N SER A 201 15.71 5.41 2.14
CA SER A 201 16.39 4.36 2.93
C SER A 201 15.57 3.82 4.11
N ASP A 202 14.53 4.51 4.57
CA ASP A 202 13.62 4.02 5.62
C ASP A 202 12.76 2.85 5.14
N VAL A 203 12.60 2.72 3.81
CA VAL A 203 11.88 1.64 3.14
C VAL A 203 12.85 0.48 2.88
N LEU A 204 13.07 -0.39 3.86
CA LEU A 204 13.95 -1.59 3.76
C LEU A 204 15.39 -1.30 3.27
N GLY A 205 15.85 -0.07 3.36
CA GLY A 205 17.13 0.41 2.84
C GLY A 205 17.05 1.03 1.44
N SER A 206 16.04 0.68 0.65
CA SER A 206 15.64 1.33 -0.61
C SER A 206 14.25 0.86 -1.03
N PRO A 207 13.38 1.73 -1.59
CA PRO A 207 12.07 1.34 -2.13
C PRO A 207 12.13 0.31 -3.26
N PHE A 208 13.29 0.10 -3.86
CA PHE A 208 13.49 -0.86 -4.95
C PHE A 208 13.88 -2.28 -4.47
N ARG A 209 14.11 -2.50 -3.18
CA ARG A 209 14.55 -3.79 -2.61
C ARG A 209 13.43 -4.70 -2.17
#